data_b93207465f4204c7f462c057147ac261
#
_entry.id   b93207465f4204c7f462c057147ac261
#
_cell.length_a   1.000
_cell.length_b   1.000
_cell.length_c   1.000
_cell.angle_alpha   90.00
_cell.angle_beta   90.00
_cell.angle_gamma   90.00
#
_symmetry.space_group_name_H-M   'P 1'
#
loop_
_entity.id
_entity.type
_entity.pdbx_description
1 polymer ?
#
loop_
_entity_poly.entity_id
_entity_poly.type
_entity_poly.pdbx_seq_one_letter_code
_entity_poly.pdbx_strand_id
1 'polypeptide(L)'
;FLAVYIHIFRSLYYGSYKSPREVIWIIGMIIYFLMMATAFMGYVLPWGQMSFWGATVITNLFSAIPLVGESITNWLWGGYAVDNPTLTRFYSLHYLFPFLIFGLVILHIWALHVPGNNNPIGIDLKKPSKDTVPFHPYIVIKDLFALLIFLIVFAFFVFYSPNILGHADNYIEANPLVTPAHIVPEWYLLPFYAILRSIPDKLFGVIAMFAAIFVLVILPWLDTSKVRSAIFRPLYKQFYWFLVADVLILGYVGAMPAEGLYLLVARVATAYYFLHFLVILPILG
;
A
#
# COMPACT_ATOMS: atom_id res chain seq x y z
N PHE A 1 -8.27 1.50 -1.81
CA PHE A 1 -6.87 1.97 -1.64
C PHE A 1 -6.78 3.44 -1.26
N LEU A 2 -7.46 4.37 -1.94
CA LEU A 2 -7.37 5.80 -1.61
C LEU A 2 -7.64 6.07 -0.11
N ALA A 3 -8.73 5.54 0.43
CA ALA A 3 -9.06 5.68 1.84
C ALA A 3 -7.99 5.08 2.77
N VAL A 4 -7.41 3.94 2.39
CA VAL A 4 -6.34 3.28 3.15
C VAL A 4 -5.04 4.09 3.12
N TYR A 5 -4.66 4.66 1.98
CA TYR A 5 -3.51 5.56 1.90
C TYR A 5 -3.70 6.80 2.78
N ILE A 6 -4.88 7.44 2.73
CA ILE A 6 -5.20 8.57 3.60
C ILE A 6 -5.12 8.15 5.08
N HIS A 7 -5.62 6.95 5.42
CA HIS A 7 -5.56 6.40 6.77
C HIS A 7 -4.11 6.17 7.24
N ILE A 8 -3.24 5.64 6.39
CA ILE A 8 -1.81 5.46 6.68
C ILE A 8 -1.14 6.83 6.87
N PHE A 9 -1.29 7.75 5.94
CA PHE A 9 -0.69 9.09 6.03
C PHE A 9 -1.20 9.88 7.23
N ARG A 10 -2.50 9.78 7.57
CA ARG A 10 -3.04 10.34 8.79
C ARG A 10 -2.35 9.77 10.03
N SER A 11 -2.08 8.46 10.03
CA SER A 11 -1.39 7.81 11.13
C SER A 11 0.07 8.26 11.23
N LEU A 12 0.75 8.50 10.10
CA LEU A 12 2.10 9.09 10.07
C LEU A 12 2.09 10.51 10.64
N TYR A 13 1.13 11.35 10.24
CA TYR A 13 1.06 12.74 10.68
C TYR A 13 0.84 12.87 12.20
N TYR A 14 -0.08 12.08 12.76
CA TYR A 14 -0.44 12.15 14.17
C TYR A 14 0.33 11.17 15.05
N GLY A 15 1.28 10.41 14.51
CA GLY A 15 2.07 9.43 15.26
C GLY A 15 1.20 8.33 15.88
N SER A 16 0.12 7.92 15.20
CA SER A 16 -0.84 6.95 15.73
C SER A 16 -0.31 5.51 15.77
N TYR A 17 0.85 5.25 15.18
CA TYR A 17 1.58 3.98 15.20
C TYR A 17 2.49 3.83 16.44
N LYS A 18 2.73 4.90 17.18
CA LYS A 18 3.63 4.90 18.35
C LYS A 18 2.98 4.24 19.56
N SER A 19 3.83 3.90 20.53
CA SER A 19 3.41 3.30 21.81
C SER A 19 2.21 4.05 22.41
N PRO A 20 1.19 3.29 22.89
CA PRO A 20 1.07 1.82 23.02
C PRO A 20 0.28 1.18 21.84
N ARG A 21 0.39 1.70 20.60
CA ARG A 21 -0.45 1.31 19.44
C ARG A 21 0.31 0.54 18.37
N GLU A 22 1.48 -0.01 18.69
CA GLU A 22 2.32 -0.77 17.75
C GLU A 22 1.59 -1.98 17.18
N VAL A 23 0.87 -2.72 18.02
CA VAL A 23 0.09 -3.90 17.60
C VAL A 23 -0.99 -3.52 16.60
N ILE A 24 -1.68 -2.39 16.82
CA ILE A 24 -2.68 -1.86 15.89
C ILE A 24 -2.04 -1.59 14.53
N TRP A 25 -0.88 -0.95 14.53
CA TRP A 25 -0.12 -0.64 13.31
C TRP A 25 0.28 -1.92 12.57
N ILE A 26 0.85 -2.92 13.26
CA ILE A 26 1.27 -4.19 12.65
C ILE A 26 0.10 -4.92 12.01
N ILE A 27 -1.05 -5.04 12.71
CA ILE A 27 -2.25 -5.65 12.13
C ILE A 27 -2.70 -4.87 10.90
N GLY A 28 -2.67 -3.54 10.95
CA GLY A 28 -2.98 -2.67 9.81
C GLY A 28 -2.05 -2.93 8.61
N MET A 29 -0.76 -3.11 8.85
CA MET A 29 0.20 -3.44 7.80
C MET A 29 -0.04 -4.82 7.18
N ILE A 30 -0.43 -5.82 7.99
CA ILE A 30 -0.82 -7.15 7.48
C ILE A 30 -2.07 -7.04 6.59
N ILE A 31 -3.07 -6.26 7.02
CA ILE A 31 -4.26 -5.97 6.20
C ILE A 31 -3.86 -5.32 4.87
N TYR A 32 -2.96 -4.34 4.91
CA TYR A 32 -2.49 -3.64 3.71
C TYR A 32 -1.79 -4.60 2.73
N PHE A 33 -0.94 -5.50 3.20
CA PHE A 33 -0.32 -6.55 2.39
C PHE A 33 -1.34 -7.48 1.74
N LEU A 34 -2.30 -7.96 2.52
CA LEU A 34 -3.36 -8.82 1.99
C LEU A 34 -4.25 -8.08 1.00
N MET A 35 -4.50 -6.78 1.19
CA MET A 35 -5.23 -5.96 0.21
C MET A 35 -4.48 -5.87 -1.11
N MET A 36 -3.16 -5.61 -1.09
CA MET A 36 -2.35 -5.57 -2.31
C MET A 36 -2.38 -6.92 -3.04
N ALA A 37 -2.19 -8.01 -2.30
CA ALA A 37 -2.24 -9.37 -2.87
C ALA A 37 -3.62 -9.69 -3.43
N THR A 38 -4.70 -9.37 -2.70
CA THR A 38 -6.08 -9.59 -3.14
C THR A 38 -6.38 -8.81 -4.42
N ALA A 39 -6.01 -7.53 -4.45
CA ALA A 39 -6.26 -6.68 -5.61
C ALA A 39 -5.45 -7.12 -6.84
N PHE A 40 -4.18 -7.47 -6.66
CA PHE A 40 -3.35 -8.01 -7.73
C PHE A 40 -3.94 -9.29 -8.33
N MET A 41 -4.28 -10.26 -7.49
CA MET A 41 -4.89 -11.51 -7.95
C MET A 41 -6.24 -11.26 -8.63
N GLY A 42 -7.05 -10.32 -8.10
CA GLY A 42 -8.33 -9.94 -8.69
C GLY A 42 -8.19 -9.30 -10.06
N TYR A 43 -7.14 -8.49 -10.27
CA TYR A 43 -6.89 -7.88 -11.57
C TYR A 43 -6.49 -8.89 -12.66
N VAL A 44 -5.95 -10.04 -12.26
CA VAL A 44 -5.63 -11.14 -13.20
C VAL A 44 -6.89 -11.85 -13.71
N LEU A 45 -7.97 -11.89 -12.93
CA LEU A 45 -9.16 -12.71 -13.22
C LEU A 45 -9.92 -12.34 -14.51
N PRO A 46 -10.03 -11.08 -14.95
CA PRO A 46 -10.66 -10.74 -16.22
C PRO A 46 -9.96 -11.35 -17.43
N TRP A 47 -8.71 -11.78 -17.29
CA TRP A 47 -7.91 -12.44 -18.31
C TRP A 47 -7.76 -11.63 -19.61
N GLY A 48 -7.63 -10.31 -19.45
CA GLY A 48 -7.24 -9.42 -20.54
C GLY A 48 -5.72 -9.34 -20.70
N GLN A 49 -5.26 -8.58 -21.70
CA GLN A 49 -3.83 -8.39 -21.98
C GLN A 49 -3.06 -7.85 -20.77
N MET A 50 -3.61 -6.85 -20.07
CA MET A 50 -2.94 -6.30 -18.88
C MET A 50 -2.99 -7.28 -17.69
N SER A 51 -4.06 -8.06 -17.55
CA SER A 51 -4.17 -9.12 -16.55
C SER A 51 -3.08 -10.16 -16.70
N PHE A 52 -2.93 -10.70 -17.91
CA PHE A 52 -1.97 -11.75 -18.23
C PHE A 52 -0.52 -11.26 -18.12
N TRP A 53 -0.21 -10.16 -18.79
CA TRP A 53 1.15 -9.61 -18.80
C TRP A 53 1.57 -9.00 -17.46
N GLY A 54 0.62 -8.39 -16.73
CA GLY A 54 0.83 -7.96 -15.35
C GLY A 54 1.16 -9.14 -14.42
N ALA A 55 0.41 -10.24 -14.52
CA ALA A 55 0.71 -11.46 -13.78
C ALA A 55 2.09 -12.00 -14.14
N THR A 56 2.41 -12.09 -15.43
CA THR A 56 3.70 -12.60 -15.91
C THR A 56 4.87 -11.78 -15.37
N VAL A 57 4.80 -10.44 -15.46
CA VAL A 57 5.87 -9.55 -15.00
C VAL A 57 6.05 -9.63 -13.49
N ILE A 58 4.97 -9.50 -12.72
CA ILE A 58 5.04 -9.42 -11.25
C ILE A 58 5.46 -10.77 -10.64
N THR A 59 4.90 -11.88 -11.12
CA THR A 59 5.29 -13.20 -10.60
C THR A 59 6.69 -13.61 -11.00
N ASN A 60 7.14 -13.18 -12.18
CA ASN A 60 8.53 -13.41 -12.60
C ASN A 60 9.58 -12.62 -11.78
N LEU A 61 9.18 -11.66 -10.96
CA LEU A 61 10.12 -10.99 -10.04
C LEU A 61 10.72 -11.98 -9.03
N PHE A 62 9.97 -12.99 -8.63
CA PHE A 62 10.48 -14.01 -7.71
C PHE A 62 11.64 -14.83 -8.28
N SER A 63 11.76 -14.96 -9.61
CA SER A 63 12.89 -15.64 -10.23
C SER A 63 14.25 -14.96 -10.00
N ALA A 64 14.24 -13.70 -9.52
CA ALA A 64 15.47 -13.01 -9.14
C ALA A 64 16.10 -13.54 -7.84
N ILE A 65 15.34 -14.30 -7.02
CA ILE A 65 15.83 -14.86 -5.74
C ILE A 65 16.86 -15.96 -6.06
N PRO A 66 18.11 -15.84 -5.58
CA PRO A 66 19.13 -16.85 -5.85
C PRO A 66 18.72 -18.23 -5.36
N LEU A 67 19.11 -19.26 -6.09
CA LEU A 67 18.95 -20.69 -5.82
C LEU A 67 17.51 -21.21 -5.89
N VAL A 68 16.52 -20.48 -5.41
CA VAL A 68 15.13 -20.96 -5.27
C VAL A 68 14.11 -20.20 -6.14
N GLY A 69 14.53 -19.11 -6.77
CA GLY A 69 13.63 -18.19 -7.47
C GLY A 69 12.82 -18.85 -8.58
N GLU A 70 13.45 -19.63 -9.43
CA GLU A 70 12.75 -20.37 -10.50
C GLU A 70 11.74 -21.38 -9.95
N SER A 71 12.11 -22.10 -8.90
CA SER A 71 11.22 -23.07 -8.25
C SER A 71 9.98 -22.36 -7.67
N ILE A 72 10.17 -21.19 -7.02
CA ILE A 72 9.07 -20.37 -6.49
C ILE A 72 8.19 -19.89 -7.63
N THR A 73 8.77 -19.40 -8.73
CA THR A 73 8.03 -18.89 -9.88
C THR A 73 7.19 -19.98 -10.54
N ASN A 74 7.78 -21.14 -10.79
CA ASN A 74 7.09 -22.31 -11.35
C ASN A 74 5.99 -22.81 -10.41
N TRP A 75 6.23 -22.79 -9.11
CA TRP A 75 5.20 -23.14 -8.12
C TRP A 75 4.04 -22.14 -8.14
N LEU A 76 4.32 -20.82 -8.22
CA LEU A 76 3.28 -19.78 -8.33
C LEU A 76 2.44 -19.96 -9.61
N TRP A 77 3.08 -20.20 -10.74
CA TRP A 77 2.38 -20.41 -12.00
C TRP A 77 1.64 -21.74 -12.07
N GLY A 78 2.13 -22.77 -11.36
CA GLY A 78 1.64 -24.14 -11.50
C GLY A 78 2.06 -24.81 -12.79
N GLY A 79 3.15 -24.33 -13.38
CA GLY A 79 3.73 -24.74 -14.64
C GLY A 79 4.95 -23.89 -14.98
N TYR A 80 5.28 -23.81 -16.25
CA TYR A 80 6.44 -23.06 -16.75
C TYR A 80 6.08 -21.69 -17.32
N ALA A 81 4.80 -21.33 -17.31
CA ALA A 81 4.28 -20.05 -17.75
C ALA A 81 2.97 -19.72 -16.99
N VAL A 82 2.58 -18.45 -17.04
CA VAL A 82 1.25 -18.03 -16.61
C VAL A 82 0.21 -18.65 -17.53
N ASP A 83 -0.72 -19.41 -16.95
CA ASP A 83 -1.77 -20.11 -17.70
C ASP A 83 -2.93 -20.45 -16.75
N ASN A 84 -3.86 -21.30 -17.20
CA ASN A 84 -5.04 -21.74 -16.44
C ASN A 84 -4.74 -22.19 -15.00
N PRO A 85 -3.65 -22.95 -14.70
CA PRO A 85 -3.31 -23.28 -13.32
C PRO A 85 -3.04 -22.04 -12.43
N THR A 86 -2.41 -21.00 -13.00
CA THR A 86 -2.19 -19.72 -12.32
C THR A 86 -3.52 -19.02 -12.04
N LEU A 87 -4.36 -18.91 -13.05
CA LEU A 87 -5.67 -18.27 -12.97
C LEU A 87 -6.54 -18.93 -11.89
N THR A 88 -6.60 -20.26 -11.85
CA THR A 88 -7.39 -21.02 -10.88
C THR A 88 -6.91 -20.77 -9.43
N ARG A 89 -5.59 -20.73 -9.20
CA ARG A 89 -5.03 -20.43 -7.88
C ARG A 89 -5.33 -19.00 -7.45
N PHE A 90 -5.19 -18.04 -8.36
CA PHE A 90 -5.47 -16.64 -8.09
C PHE A 90 -6.95 -16.41 -7.81
N TYR A 91 -7.84 -17.09 -8.51
CA TYR A 91 -9.26 -17.08 -8.20
C TYR A 91 -9.55 -17.56 -6.78
N SER A 92 -9.00 -18.71 -6.40
CA SER A 92 -9.20 -19.29 -5.06
C SER A 92 -8.70 -18.39 -3.95
N LEU A 93 -7.50 -17.80 -4.13
CA LEU A 93 -6.91 -16.89 -3.15
C LEU A 93 -7.62 -15.53 -3.12
N HIS A 94 -8.02 -15.00 -4.27
CA HIS A 94 -8.81 -13.77 -4.36
C HIS A 94 -10.16 -13.90 -3.65
N TYR A 95 -10.78 -15.09 -3.71
CA TYR A 95 -12.00 -15.39 -2.96
C TYR A 95 -11.75 -15.50 -1.45
N LEU A 96 -10.66 -16.14 -1.04
CA LEU A 96 -10.34 -16.40 0.37
C LEU A 96 -9.88 -15.15 1.13
N PHE A 97 -8.98 -14.35 0.54
CA PHE A 97 -8.30 -13.26 1.25
C PHE A 97 -9.23 -12.17 1.78
N PRO A 98 -10.32 -11.76 1.12
CA PRO A 98 -11.28 -10.82 1.70
C PRO A 98 -11.86 -11.27 3.04
N PHE A 99 -12.09 -12.57 3.25
CA PHE A 99 -12.57 -13.11 4.53
C PHE A 99 -11.48 -13.05 5.61
N LEU A 100 -10.21 -13.30 5.24
CA LEU A 100 -9.08 -13.12 6.14
C LEU A 100 -8.90 -11.64 6.52
N ILE A 101 -9.01 -10.73 5.55
CA ILE A 101 -8.99 -9.28 5.78
C ILE A 101 -10.11 -8.88 6.73
N PHE A 102 -11.33 -9.37 6.53
CA PHE A 102 -12.46 -9.09 7.42
C PHE A 102 -12.18 -9.52 8.86
N GLY A 103 -11.65 -10.73 9.06
CA GLY A 103 -11.24 -11.23 10.38
C GLY A 103 -10.14 -10.35 11.01
N LEU A 104 -9.14 -9.94 10.22
CA LEU A 104 -8.08 -9.04 10.68
C LEU A 104 -8.59 -7.63 10.98
N VAL A 105 -9.59 -7.13 10.26
CA VAL A 105 -10.24 -5.84 10.58
C VAL A 105 -10.91 -5.90 11.95
N ILE A 106 -11.59 -7.00 12.28
CA ILE A 106 -12.16 -7.20 13.63
C ILE A 106 -11.04 -7.14 14.69
N LEU A 107 -9.93 -7.84 14.47
CA LEU A 107 -8.78 -7.81 15.37
C LEU A 107 -8.15 -6.41 15.45
N HIS A 108 -8.08 -5.68 14.34
CA HIS A 108 -7.55 -4.31 14.30
C HIS A 108 -8.37 -3.34 15.15
N ILE A 109 -9.69 -3.42 15.04
CA ILE A 109 -10.61 -2.61 15.85
C ILE A 109 -10.59 -3.06 17.33
N TRP A 110 -10.52 -4.36 17.58
CA TRP A 110 -10.37 -4.88 18.95
C TRP A 110 -9.07 -4.38 19.60
N ALA A 111 -7.95 -4.49 18.90
CA ALA A 111 -6.66 -3.98 19.36
C ALA A 111 -6.70 -2.47 19.64
N LEU A 112 -7.47 -1.68 18.85
CA LEU A 112 -7.68 -0.25 19.10
C LEU A 112 -8.37 0.01 20.44
N HIS A 113 -9.32 -0.84 20.85
CA HIS A 113 -10.05 -0.67 22.11
C HIS A 113 -9.19 -0.87 23.36
N VAL A 114 -8.07 -1.56 23.25
CA VAL A 114 -7.17 -1.81 24.39
C VAL A 114 -6.50 -0.51 24.87
N PRO A 115 -5.71 0.21 24.06
CA PRO A 115 -5.12 1.49 24.45
C PRO A 115 -6.07 2.68 24.24
N GLY A 116 -7.11 2.52 23.44
CA GLY A 116 -8.00 3.59 23.01
C GLY A 116 -7.46 4.43 21.86
N ASN A 117 -8.28 5.36 21.36
CA ASN A 117 -7.97 6.23 20.24
C ASN A 117 -6.80 7.19 20.56
N ASN A 118 -6.00 7.50 19.56
CA ASN A 118 -5.13 8.67 19.57
C ASN A 118 -5.99 9.94 19.36
N ASN A 119 -5.41 11.10 19.60
CA ASN A 119 -6.04 12.39 19.35
C ASN A 119 -5.05 13.32 18.60
N PRO A 120 -5.53 14.45 18.04
CA PRO A 120 -4.68 15.35 17.25
C PRO A 120 -3.48 15.94 17.99
N ILE A 121 -3.58 16.11 19.32
CA ILE A 121 -2.47 16.60 20.14
C ILE A 121 -1.53 15.49 20.64
N GLY A 122 -1.91 14.21 20.48
CA GLY A 122 -1.06 13.08 20.83
C GLY A 122 -0.88 12.84 22.34
N ILE A 123 -1.74 13.38 23.19
CA ILE A 123 -1.68 13.23 24.65
C ILE A 123 -2.73 12.22 25.09
N ASP A 124 -2.29 11.20 25.86
CA ASP A 124 -3.22 10.21 26.42
C ASP A 124 -4.06 10.82 27.54
N LEU A 125 -5.37 10.62 27.46
CA LEU A 125 -6.30 11.11 28.47
C LEU A 125 -6.31 10.14 29.67
N LYS A 126 -6.08 10.69 30.87
CA LYS A 126 -6.27 9.95 32.14
C LYS A 126 -7.75 9.77 32.40
N LYS A 127 -8.19 8.57 32.68
CA LYS A 127 -9.58 8.28 33.08
C LYS A 127 -9.75 8.41 34.60
N PRO A 128 -10.80 9.04 35.09
CA PRO A 128 -11.84 9.82 34.39
C PRO A 128 -11.30 11.16 33.88
N SER A 129 -11.73 11.60 32.69
CA SER A 129 -11.35 12.91 32.12
C SER A 129 -12.59 13.68 31.73
N LYS A 130 -12.57 15.01 31.98
CA LYS A 130 -13.58 15.94 31.48
C LYS A 130 -13.44 16.27 30.01
N ASP A 131 -12.26 15.96 29.41
CA ASP A 131 -11.93 16.23 28.01
C ASP A 131 -12.34 15.08 27.10
N THR A 132 -13.45 14.41 27.41
CA THR A 132 -14.02 13.32 26.61
C THR A 132 -15.46 13.64 26.25
N VAL A 133 -15.88 13.12 25.10
CA VAL A 133 -17.28 13.15 24.68
C VAL A 133 -17.83 11.72 24.63
N PRO A 134 -19.12 11.50 24.87
CA PRO A 134 -19.73 10.20 24.70
C PRO A 134 -19.54 9.68 23.28
N PHE A 135 -19.29 8.36 23.13
CA PHE A 135 -19.17 7.74 21.82
C PHE A 135 -20.47 7.92 21.02
N HIS A 136 -21.61 7.62 21.62
CA HIS A 136 -22.93 7.90 21.06
C HIS A 136 -23.54 9.15 21.71
N PRO A 137 -24.08 10.11 20.93
CA PRO A 137 -24.22 10.11 19.46
C PRO A 137 -23.04 10.71 18.70
N TYR A 138 -22.05 11.34 19.36
CA TYR A 138 -21.09 12.24 18.72
C TYR A 138 -20.18 11.51 17.72
N ILE A 139 -19.47 10.47 18.14
CA ILE A 139 -18.54 9.74 17.26
C ILE A 139 -19.32 8.90 16.24
N VAL A 140 -20.41 8.25 16.67
CA VAL A 140 -21.28 7.45 15.77
C VAL A 140 -21.80 8.29 14.60
N ILE A 141 -22.27 9.53 14.85
CA ILE A 141 -22.77 10.41 13.78
C ILE A 141 -21.63 10.83 12.84
N LYS A 142 -20.44 11.16 13.38
CA LYS A 142 -19.28 11.51 12.55
C LYS A 142 -18.83 10.35 11.67
N ASP A 143 -18.78 9.15 12.22
CA ASP A 143 -18.39 7.95 11.47
C ASP A 143 -19.43 7.63 10.39
N LEU A 144 -20.73 7.73 10.71
CA LEU A 144 -21.79 7.54 9.72
C LEU A 144 -21.72 8.58 8.59
N PHE A 145 -21.47 9.84 8.91
CA PHE A 145 -21.30 10.89 7.91
C PHE A 145 -20.12 10.60 6.98
N ALA A 146 -18.96 10.23 7.54
CA ALA A 146 -17.79 9.86 6.76
C ALA A 146 -18.06 8.63 5.87
N LEU A 147 -18.76 7.62 6.39
CA LEU A 147 -19.17 6.44 5.65
C LEU A 147 -20.09 6.80 4.47
N LEU A 148 -21.07 7.69 4.69
CA LEU A 148 -21.97 8.13 3.62
C LEU A 148 -21.22 8.87 2.50
N ILE A 149 -20.28 9.75 2.84
CA ILE A 149 -19.42 10.39 1.82
C ILE A 149 -18.62 9.35 1.05
N PHE A 150 -18.02 8.39 1.74
CA PHE A 150 -17.29 7.29 1.09
C PHE A 150 -18.20 6.51 0.13
N LEU A 151 -19.40 6.16 0.56
CA LEU A 151 -20.35 5.40 -0.27
C LEU A 151 -20.82 6.20 -1.49
N ILE A 152 -21.00 7.52 -1.38
CA ILE A 152 -21.34 8.37 -2.53
C ILE A 152 -20.22 8.34 -3.57
N VAL A 153 -18.97 8.55 -3.15
CA VAL A 153 -17.80 8.50 -4.05
C VAL A 153 -17.63 7.11 -4.66
N PHE A 154 -17.78 6.07 -3.86
CA PHE A 154 -17.72 4.69 -4.31
C PHE A 154 -18.81 4.37 -5.35
N ALA A 155 -20.06 4.76 -5.05
CA ALA A 155 -21.21 4.56 -5.95
C ALA A 155 -21.01 5.32 -7.29
N PHE A 156 -20.38 6.50 -7.26
CA PHE A 156 -20.05 7.21 -8.50
C PHE A 156 -19.17 6.37 -9.42
N PHE A 157 -18.08 5.79 -8.91
CA PHE A 157 -17.21 4.93 -9.72
C PHE A 157 -17.91 3.64 -10.16
N VAL A 158 -18.74 3.03 -9.30
CA VAL A 158 -19.41 1.77 -9.64
C VAL A 158 -20.51 1.97 -10.69
N PHE A 159 -21.33 3.01 -10.56
CA PHE A 159 -22.56 3.15 -11.37
C PHE A 159 -22.44 4.16 -12.52
N TYR A 160 -21.56 5.17 -12.41
CA TYR A 160 -21.47 6.24 -13.39
C TYR A 160 -20.16 6.26 -14.18
N SER A 161 -19.05 5.80 -13.60
CA SER A 161 -17.75 5.82 -14.26
C SER A 161 -16.91 4.57 -13.97
N PRO A 162 -17.43 3.34 -14.24
CA PRO A 162 -16.76 2.10 -13.84
C PRO A 162 -15.40 1.88 -14.52
N ASN A 163 -15.20 2.46 -15.70
CA ASN A 163 -14.04 2.21 -16.55
C ASN A 163 -12.93 3.28 -16.43
N ILE A 164 -13.18 4.37 -15.69
CA ILE A 164 -12.27 5.53 -15.66
C ILE A 164 -10.89 5.19 -15.06
N LEU A 165 -10.82 4.19 -14.20
CA LEU A 165 -9.57 3.72 -13.58
C LEU A 165 -9.02 2.45 -14.27
N GLY A 166 -9.71 1.92 -15.28
CA GLY A 166 -9.28 0.74 -16.02
C GLY A 166 -8.27 1.07 -17.12
N HIS A 167 -7.63 0.02 -17.63
CA HIS A 167 -6.73 0.10 -18.78
C HIS A 167 -7.42 -0.43 -20.05
N ALA A 168 -7.32 0.31 -21.16
CA ALA A 168 -8.00 -0.05 -22.41
C ALA A 168 -7.57 -1.44 -22.94
N ASP A 169 -6.28 -1.78 -22.87
CA ASP A 169 -5.78 -3.07 -23.33
C ASP A 169 -6.33 -4.26 -22.55
N ASN A 170 -6.91 -4.05 -21.37
CA ASN A 170 -7.50 -5.13 -20.60
C ASN A 170 -8.89 -5.58 -21.11
N TYR A 171 -9.46 -4.88 -22.10
CA TYR A 171 -10.63 -5.31 -22.87
C TYR A 171 -10.27 -6.24 -24.03
N ILE A 172 -8.96 -6.36 -24.35
CA ILE A 172 -8.45 -7.29 -25.35
C ILE A 172 -8.15 -8.60 -24.61
N GLU A 173 -8.64 -9.73 -25.16
CA GLU A 173 -8.37 -11.05 -24.60
C GLU A 173 -6.86 -11.33 -24.51
N ALA A 174 -6.45 -12.01 -23.44
CA ALA A 174 -5.06 -12.34 -23.19
C ALA A 174 -4.45 -13.15 -24.34
N ASN A 175 -3.38 -12.61 -24.91
CA ASN A 175 -2.61 -13.28 -25.97
C ASN A 175 -1.14 -13.39 -25.52
N PRO A 176 -0.63 -14.60 -25.21
CA PRO A 176 0.74 -14.80 -24.77
C PRO A 176 1.79 -14.54 -25.87
N LEU A 177 1.37 -14.45 -27.13
CA LEU A 177 2.25 -14.21 -28.26
C LEU A 177 2.41 -12.72 -28.61
N VAL A 178 1.61 -11.85 -28.01
CA VAL A 178 1.62 -10.41 -28.30
C VAL A 178 1.80 -9.62 -27.00
N THR A 179 3.00 -9.11 -26.78
CA THR A 179 3.32 -8.29 -25.62
C THR A 179 2.81 -6.87 -25.80
N PRO A 180 2.02 -6.31 -24.88
CA PRO A 180 1.63 -4.88 -24.91
C PRO A 180 2.85 -3.96 -24.90
N ALA A 181 2.74 -2.81 -25.56
CA ALA A 181 3.83 -1.84 -25.64
C ALA A 181 4.23 -1.27 -24.27
N HIS A 182 3.28 -1.21 -23.34
CA HIS A 182 3.50 -0.64 -22.01
C HIS A 182 2.73 -1.43 -20.96
N ILE A 183 3.44 -2.19 -20.13
CA ILE A 183 2.86 -2.97 -19.03
C ILE A 183 3.10 -2.22 -17.73
N VAL A 184 2.03 -1.79 -17.08
CA VAL A 184 2.06 -1.13 -15.77
C VAL A 184 1.06 -1.78 -14.83
N PRO A 185 1.39 -1.86 -13.53
CA PRO A 185 0.42 -2.28 -12.52
C PRO A 185 -0.63 -1.19 -12.29
N GLU A 186 -1.67 -1.56 -11.57
CA GLU A 186 -2.70 -0.62 -11.13
C GLU A 186 -2.11 0.54 -10.30
N TRP A 187 -2.76 1.71 -10.37
CA TRP A 187 -2.26 2.98 -9.85
C TRP A 187 -1.79 2.92 -8.39
N TYR A 188 -2.43 2.12 -7.55
CA TYR A 188 -2.08 1.99 -6.14
C TYR A 188 -0.79 1.20 -5.87
N LEU A 189 -0.24 0.52 -6.85
CA LEU A 189 1.05 -0.17 -6.78
C LEU A 189 2.19 0.63 -7.44
N LEU A 190 1.87 1.67 -8.20
CA LEU A 190 2.86 2.45 -8.98
C LEU A 190 4.03 3.01 -8.16
N PRO A 191 3.84 3.52 -6.93
CA PRO A 191 4.99 4.00 -6.14
C PRO A 191 6.04 2.91 -5.90
N PHE A 192 5.62 1.70 -5.58
CA PHE A 192 6.52 0.57 -5.36
C PHE A 192 7.11 0.06 -6.66
N TYR A 193 6.35 0.10 -7.75
CA TYR A 193 6.83 -0.24 -9.08
C TYR A 193 7.87 0.75 -9.59
N ALA A 194 7.74 2.03 -9.28
CA ALA A 194 8.77 3.04 -9.56
C ALA A 194 10.07 2.73 -8.84
N ILE A 195 10.01 2.38 -7.55
CA ILE A 195 11.17 1.97 -6.74
C ILE A 195 11.84 0.75 -7.37
N LEU A 196 11.07 -0.28 -7.71
CA LEU A 196 11.58 -1.48 -8.41
C LEU A 196 12.39 -1.11 -9.65
N ARG A 197 11.82 -0.30 -10.55
CA ARG A 197 12.42 0.03 -11.85
C ARG A 197 13.51 1.09 -11.77
N SER A 198 13.65 1.80 -10.66
CA SER A 198 14.71 2.79 -10.47
C SER A 198 16.10 2.16 -10.36
N ILE A 199 16.17 0.88 -10.00
CA ILE A 199 17.40 0.11 -9.80
C ILE A 199 17.62 -0.81 -11.01
N PRO A 200 18.77 -0.74 -11.69
CA PRO A 200 19.02 -1.51 -12.90
C PRO A 200 19.08 -3.02 -12.69
N ASP A 201 19.61 -3.46 -11.55
CA ASP A 201 19.71 -4.88 -11.21
C ASP A 201 18.36 -5.42 -10.73
N LYS A 202 17.92 -6.55 -11.29
CA LYS A 202 16.62 -7.15 -11.02
C LYS A 202 16.47 -7.56 -9.54
N LEU A 203 17.49 -8.19 -8.97
CA LEU A 203 17.45 -8.67 -7.58
C LEU A 203 17.38 -7.48 -6.60
N PHE A 204 18.27 -6.49 -6.77
CA PHE A 204 18.29 -5.31 -5.91
C PHE A 204 17.02 -4.45 -6.09
N GLY A 205 16.45 -4.38 -7.28
CA GLY A 205 15.16 -3.73 -7.51
C GLY A 205 14.03 -4.41 -6.74
N VAL A 206 13.98 -5.74 -6.77
CA VAL A 206 13.00 -6.54 -6.00
C VAL A 206 13.19 -6.36 -4.50
N ILE A 207 14.43 -6.40 -4.02
CA ILE A 207 14.76 -6.15 -2.61
C ILE A 207 14.29 -4.75 -2.20
N ALA A 208 14.58 -3.72 -3.00
CA ALA A 208 14.16 -2.35 -2.69
C ALA A 208 12.63 -2.20 -2.66
N MET A 209 11.92 -2.80 -3.61
CA MET A 209 10.46 -2.78 -3.62
C MET A 209 9.87 -3.38 -2.34
N PHE A 210 10.32 -4.56 -1.93
CA PHE A 210 9.87 -5.17 -0.69
C PHE A 210 10.32 -4.38 0.54
N ALA A 211 11.57 -3.90 0.56
CA ALA A 211 12.08 -3.06 1.64
C ALA A 211 11.26 -1.78 1.81
N ALA A 212 10.78 -1.17 0.72
CA ALA A 212 9.93 0.02 0.79
C ALA A 212 8.60 -0.25 1.52
N ILE A 213 8.07 -1.46 1.41
CA ILE A 213 6.87 -1.84 2.15
C ILE A 213 7.23 -2.26 3.59
N PHE A 214 8.28 -3.06 3.76
CA PHE A 214 8.70 -3.54 5.08
C PHE A 214 9.20 -2.45 6.01
N VAL A 215 9.79 -1.36 5.51
CA VAL A 215 10.19 -0.21 6.33
C VAL A 215 9.00 0.40 7.08
N LEU A 216 7.79 0.34 6.51
CA LEU A 216 6.58 0.79 7.18
C LEU A 216 6.19 -0.12 8.36
N VAL A 217 6.49 -1.42 8.28
CA VAL A 217 6.21 -2.36 9.39
C VAL A 217 7.03 -2.00 10.63
N ILE A 218 8.32 -1.67 10.44
CA ILE A 218 9.24 -1.34 11.55
C ILE A 218 9.18 0.14 11.97
N LEU A 219 8.30 0.92 11.38
CA LEU A 219 8.16 2.36 11.64
C LEU A 219 8.02 2.73 13.13
N PRO A 220 7.26 2.00 13.98
CA PRO A 220 7.14 2.33 15.40
C PRO A 220 8.48 2.38 16.14
N TRP A 221 9.48 1.65 15.67
CA TRP A 221 10.81 1.59 16.27
C TRP A 221 11.82 2.53 15.60
N LEU A 222 11.53 2.99 14.37
CA LEU A 222 12.37 3.98 13.67
C LEU A 222 12.11 5.40 14.16
N ASP A 223 10.89 5.74 14.53
CA ASP A 223 10.55 7.07 15.03
C ASP A 223 10.83 7.17 16.55
N THR A 224 12.00 7.67 16.88
CA THR A 224 12.51 7.78 18.25
C THR A 224 11.87 8.92 19.07
N SER A 225 11.10 9.81 18.43
CA SER A 225 10.45 10.95 19.12
C SER A 225 9.47 10.50 20.20
N LYS A 226 9.50 11.15 21.35
CA LYS A 226 8.47 11.00 22.39
C LYS A 226 7.19 11.76 22.04
N VAL A 227 7.28 12.76 21.16
CA VAL A 227 6.12 13.55 20.71
C VAL A 227 5.46 12.86 19.51
N ARG A 228 4.17 12.54 19.62
CA ARG A 228 3.44 11.82 18.57
C ARG A 228 3.09 12.71 17.38
N SER A 229 2.38 13.81 17.66
CA SER A 229 1.78 14.63 16.60
C SER A 229 2.78 15.55 15.91
N ALA A 230 2.77 15.54 14.56
CA ALA A 230 3.52 16.46 13.73
C ALA A 230 3.18 17.95 13.97
N ILE A 231 2.04 18.24 14.60
CA ILE A 231 1.67 19.63 14.97
C ILE A 231 2.73 20.26 15.85
N PHE A 232 3.35 19.48 16.75
CA PHE A 232 4.37 19.93 17.70
C PHE A 232 5.81 19.59 17.25
N ARG A 233 5.99 19.13 16.02
CA ARG A 233 7.28 18.74 15.42
C ARG A 233 7.47 19.50 14.11
N PRO A 234 7.82 20.79 14.14
CA PRO A 234 7.80 21.67 12.95
C PRO A 234 8.72 21.18 11.81
N LEU A 235 9.91 20.68 12.11
CA LEU A 235 10.81 20.12 11.10
C LEU A 235 10.26 18.80 10.54
N TYR A 236 9.85 17.88 11.39
CA TYR A 236 9.23 16.63 10.95
C TYR A 236 8.00 16.88 10.07
N LYS A 237 7.16 17.87 10.42
CA LYS A 237 5.98 18.24 9.63
C LYS A 237 6.34 18.63 8.20
N GLN A 238 7.45 19.32 7.98
CA GLN A 238 7.90 19.68 6.63
C GLN A 238 8.36 18.43 5.86
N PHE A 239 9.20 17.59 6.46
CA PHE A 239 9.63 16.34 5.84
C PHE A 239 8.48 15.36 5.60
N TYR A 240 7.46 15.37 6.45
CA TYR A 240 6.23 14.62 6.19
C TYR A 240 5.55 15.06 4.89
N TRP A 241 5.42 16.36 4.64
CA TRP A 241 4.83 16.86 3.39
C TRP A 241 5.73 16.58 2.18
N PHE A 242 7.04 16.59 2.34
CA PHE A 242 7.95 16.13 1.30
C PHE A 242 7.74 14.63 1.01
N LEU A 243 7.51 13.80 2.02
CA LEU A 243 7.17 12.37 1.81
C LEU A 243 5.85 12.21 1.06
N VAL A 244 4.83 13.00 1.37
CA VAL A 244 3.55 12.98 0.63
C VAL A 244 3.79 13.32 -0.85
N ALA A 245 4.54 14.39 -1.12
CA ALA A 245 4.89 14.77 -2.49
C ALA A 245 5.72 13.68 -3.19
N ASP A 246 6.68 13.09 -2.50
CA ASP A 246 7.54 12.04 -3.01
C ASP A 246 6.75 10.79 -3.44
N VAL A 247 5.82 10.33 -2.61
CA VAL A 247 4.96 9.17 -2.95
C VAL A 247 4.08 9.47 -4.15
N LEU A 248 3.57 10.70 -4.30
CA LEU A 248 2.82 11.11 -5.49
C LEU A 248 3.72 11.15 -6.74
N ILE A 249 4.95 11.65 -6.61
CA ILE A 249 5.95 11.64 -7.69
C ILE A 249 6.29 10.21 -8.09
N LEU A 250 6.56 9.32 -7.11
CA LEU A 250 6.80 7.89 -7.38
C LEU A 250 5.60 7.25 -8.08
N GLY A 251 4.36 7.58 -7.69
CA GLY A 251 3.16 7.14 -8.38
C GLY A 251 3.13 7.59 -9.83
N TYR A 252 3.42 8.85 -10.10
CA TYR A 252 3.45 9.41 -11.45
C TYR A 252 4.54 8.76 -12.32
N VAL A 253 5.80 8.74 -11.86
CA VAL A 253 6.90 8.16 -12.65
C VAL A 253 6.80 6.63 -12.77
N GLY A 254 6.07 5.98 -11.85
CA GLY A 254 5.75 4.57 -11.94
C GLY A 254 4.87 4.22 -13.13
N ALA A 255 4.04 5.15 -13.59
CA ALA A 255 3.24 5.01 -14.81
C ALA A 255 4.00 5.37 -16.10
N MET A 256 5.18 6.01 -16.01
CA MET A 256 5.94 6.48 -17.15
C MET A 256 7.00 5.46 -17.59
N PRO A 257 7.53 5.54 -18.84
CA PRO A 257 8.68 4.74 -19.25
C PRO A 257 9.88 4.94 -18.33
N ALA A 258 10.58 3.84 -17.98
CA ALA A 258 11.75 3.90 -17.08
C ALA A 258 13.02 4.33 -17.80
N GLU A 259 13.01 5.51 -18.40
CA GLU A 259 14.11 6.07 -19.19
C GLU A 259 14.24 7.59 -19.02
N GLY A 260 15.35 8.14 -19.45
CA GLY A 260 15.60 9.59 -19.47
C GLY A 260 15.33 10.26 -18.14
N LEU A 261 14.58 11.36 -18.19
CA LEU A 261 14.26 12.18 -17.02
C LEU A 261 13.38 11.42 -16.00
N TYR A 262 12.44 10.58 -16.46
CA TYR A 262 11.57 9.82 -15.57
C TYR A 262 12.36 8.84 -14.70
N LEU A 263 13.38 8.17 -15.27
CA LEU A 263 14.26 7.29 -14.50
C LEU A 263 15.09 8.06 -13.48
N LEU A 264 15.63 9.24 -13.85
CA LEU A 264 16.37 10.09 -12.92
C LEU A 264 15.50 10.52 -11.74
N VAL A 265 14.29 11.01 -12.01
CA VAL A 265 13.33 11.42 -10.98
C VAL A 265 12.95 10.23 -10.09
N ALA A 266 12.69 9.05 -10.66
CA ALA A 266 12.41 7.83 -9.89
C ALA A 266 13.56 7.46 -8.95
N ARG A 267 14.82 7.59 -9.37
CA ARG A 267 16.00 7.32 -8.53
C ARG A 267 16.13 8.29 -7.37
N VAL A 268 15.94 9.59 -7.64
CA VAL A 268 16.00 10.64 -6.60
C VAL A 268 14.87 10.45 -5.58
N ALA A 269 13.66 10.21 -6.06
CA ALA A 269 12.50 9.95 -5.21
C ALA A 269 12.69 8.65 -4.38
N THR A 270 13.17 7.57 -4.99
CA THR A 270 13.50 6.33 -4.27
C THR A 270 14.53 6.57 -3.17
N ALA A 271 15.59 7.33 -3.46
CA ALA A 271 16.61 7.68 -2.46
C ALA A 271 16.00 8.50 -1.32
N TYR A 272 15.13 9.48 -1.62
CA TYR A 272 14.44 10.28 -0.60
C TYR A 272 13.49 9.43 0.24
N TYR A 273 12.73 8.52 -0.35
CA TYR A 273 11.84 7.61 0.36
C TYR A 273 12.58 6.85 1.47
N PHE A 274 13.69 6.20 1.15
CA PHE A 274 14.48 5.48 2.15
C PHE A 274 15.19 6.41 3.12
N LEU A 275 15.71 7.53 2.66
CA LEU A 275 16.32 8.55 3.50
C LEU A 275 15.33 9.07 4.55
N HIS A 276 14.07 9.27 4.16
CA HIS A 276 13.01 9.72 5.08
C HIS A 276 12.84 8.77 6.26
N PHE A 277 12.66 7.48 5.99
CA PHE A 277 12.37 6.51 7.04
C PHE A 277 13.59 6.07 7.85
N LEU A 278 14.73 5.90 7.17
CA LEU A 278 15.91 5.30 7.79
C LEU A 278 16.87 6.32 8.41
N VAL A 279 16.80 7.59 8.02
CA VAL A 279 17.72 8.64 8.47
C VAL A 279 16.99 9.83 9.06
N ILE A 280 16.11 10.47 8.29
CA ILE A 280 15.45 11.72 8.72
C ILE A 280 14.57 11.46 9.95
N LEU A 281 13.75 10.44 9.89
CA LEU A 281 12.82 10.12 10.96
C LEU A 281 13.53 9.77 12.28
N PRO A 282 14.56 8.89 12.32
CA PRO A 282 15.32 8.62 13.54
C PRO A 282 16.07 9.84 14.09
N ILE A 283 16.61 10.71 13.21
CA ILE A 283 17.37 11.89 13.64
C ILE A 283 16.48 13.00 14.21
N LEU A 284 15.28 13.16 13.66
CA LEU A 284 14.31 14.16 14.11
C LEU A 284 13.48 13.71 15.33
N GLY A 285 13.73 12.52 15.82
CA GLY A 285 13.06 11.91 16.96
C GLY A 285 13.48 12.39 18.34
#